data_7f30c16e79d45fb70b61fcf6d599cb9d
#
_entry.id   7f30c16e79d45fb70b61fcf6d599cb9d
#
_cell.length_a   1.000
_cell.length_b   1.000
_cell.length_c   1.000
_cell.angle_alpha   90.00
_cell.angle_beta   90.00
_cell.angle_gamma   90.00
#
_symmetry.space_group_name_H-M   'P 1'
#
loop_
_entity.id
_entity.type
_entity.pdbx_description
1 polymer ?
#
loop_
_entity_poly.entity_id
_entity_poly.type
_entity_poly.pdbx_seq_one_letter_code
_entity_poly.pdbx_strand_id
1 'polypeptide(L)'
;MEPFWPRRSPHFLACRRAVRPFLSDREVVIGLSGGADSLALVAAARAEGQAVHAVVVDHQLQPGSDDVAREAARQARRLGARATVTQVRVRPGNLEANARTARYAALRAHNQPVWVAHTRDDQAETLLLQALRGNPGGMAPHQDGITRPFLSIRRADTLQACAELDLHPWHDPHNEDPDFQRVAVRTALEQIHGDPVEPLAQTAERIAADNALLTELAGPPTDDCAELAAQPGPLRRRRIAAWLIERDIRPTRASISMIEDMCTTWHGQGAVRVGGGLEVRRVGGRLALSVEA
;
A
#
# COMPACT_ATOMS: atom_id res chain seq x y z
N MET A 1 -26.83 -6.54 -19.25
CA MET A 1 -26.21 -7.61 -20.06
C MET A 1 -25.04 -8.13 -19.24
N GLU A 2 -24.97 -9.44 -19.00
CA GLU A 2 -23.81 -10.01 -18.32
C GLU A 2 -22.58 -9.92 -19.23
N PRO A 3 -21.40 -9.57 -18.68
CA PRO A 3 -20.16 -9.51 -19.46
C PRO A 3 -19.80 -10.89 -20.02
N PHE A 4 -19.35 -10.93 -21.26
CA PHE A 4 -18.81 -12.16 -21.85
C PHE A 4 -17.35 -12.34 -21.43
N TRP A 5 -17.01 -13.50 -20.87
CA TRP A 5 -15.64 -13.82 -20.47
C TRP A 5 -15.02 -14.82 -21.45
N PRO A 6 -13.87 -14.50 -22.10
CA PRO A 6 -13.26 -15.37 -23.09
C PRO A 6 -12.78 -16.68 -22.47
N ARG A 7 -12.95 -17.79 -23.23
CA ARG A 7 -12.54 -19.14 -22.77
C ARG A 7 -11.05 -19.40 -22.94
N ARG A 8 -10.37 -18.68 -23.85
CA ARG A 8 -8.93 -18.80 -24.14
C ARG A 8 -8.28 -17.45 -23.88
N SER A 9 -7.81 -17.27 -22.66
CA SER A 9 -7.26 -16.00 -22.16
C SER A 9 -6.28 -16.32 -21.02
N PRO A 10 -5.04 -16.77 -21.34
CA PRO A 10 -4.10 -17.26 -20.31
C PRO A 10 -3.75 -16.19 -19.28
N HIS A 11 -3.52 -14.94 -19.70
CA HIS A 11 -3.17 -13.84 -18.81
C HIS A 11 -4.37 -13.42 -17.94
N PHE A 12 -5.55 -13.31 -18.53
CA PHE A 12 -6.76 -13.05 -17.76
C PHE A 12 -7.09 -14.19 -16.79
N LEU A 13 -6.87 -15.45 -17.19
CA LEU A 13 -7.03 -16.59 -16.29
C LEU A 13 -6.06 -16.54 -15.10
N ALA A 14 -4.81 -16.08 -15.31
CA ALA A 14 -3.86 -15.86 -14.22
C ALA A 14 -4.41 -14.81 -13.23
N CYS A 15 -4.90 -13.67 -13.73
CA CYS A 15 -5.56 -12.63 -12.93
C CYS A 15 -6.75 -13.19 -12.14
N ARG A 16 -7.63 -13.99 -12.79
CA ARG A 16 -8.78 -14.62 -12.13
C ARG A 16 -8.35 -15.56 -11.00
N ARG A 17 -7.34 -16.39 -11.22
CA ARG A 17 -6.79 -17.29 -10.18
C ARG A 17 -6.26 -16.53 -8.98
N ALA A 18 -5.61 -15.39 -9.22
CA ALA A 18 -5.03 -14.56 -8.18
C ALA A 18 -6.07 -13.93 -7.24
N VAL A 19 -7.26 -13.62 -7.71
CA VAL A 19 -8.33 -13.05 -6.87
C VAL A 19 -9.09 -14.09 -6.05
N ARG A 20 -9.11 -15.37 -6.48
CA ARG A 20 -9.91 -16.43 -5.83
C ARG A 20 -9.72 -16.58 -4.33
N PRO A 21 -8.48 -16.49 -3.77
CA PRO A 21 -8.27 -16.61 -2.32
C PRO A 21 -8.89 -15.49 -1.49
N PHE A 22 -9.30 -14.39 -2.12
CA PHE A 22 -9.79 -13.17 -1.47
C PHE A 22 -11.29 -12.96 -1.65
N LEU A 23 -11.99 -13.85 -2.38
CA LEU A 23 -13.42 -13.72 -2.63
C LEU A 23 -14.23 -13.78 -1.34
N SER A 24 -15.31 -13.01 -1.30
CA SER A 24 -16.22 -12.96 -0.16
C SER A 24 -17.64 -12.59 -0.62
N ASP A 25 -18.63 -12.81 0.26
CA ASP A 25 -20.02 -12.41 0.00
C ASP A 25 -20.25 -10.90 0.14
N ARG A 26 -19.25 -10.15 0.65
CA ARG A 26 -19.34 -8.69 0.79
C ARG A 26 -18.93 -8.01 -0.50
N GLU A 27 -19.62 -6.90 -0.83
CA GLU A 27 -19.12 -6.00 -1.88
C GLU A 27 -17.73 -5.46 -1.48
N VAL A 28 -16.80 -5.42 -2.43
CA VAL A 28 -15.47 -4.84 -2.23
C VAL A 28 -15.32 -3.53 -3.00
N VAL A 29 -14.61 -2.58 -2.43
CA VAL A 29 -14.18 -1.36 -3.13
C VAL A 29 -12.87 -1.64 -3.85
N ILE A 30 -12.83 -1.44 -5.17
CA ILE A 30 -11.59 -1.50 -5.94
C ILE A 30 -11.18 -0.08 -6.34
N GLY A 31 -9.97 0.33 -5.94
CA GLY A 31 -9.38 1.58 -6.41
C GLY A 31 -9.03 1.47 -7.89
N LEU A 32 -9.77 2.17 -8.74
CA LEU A 32 -9.64 2.14 -10.19
C LEU A 32 -8.93 3.40 -10.68
N SER A 33 -7.68 3.26 -11.17
CA SER A 33 -6.93 4.37 -11.78
C SER A 33 -7.18 4.55 -13.27
N GLY A 34 -7.81 3.58 -13.92
CA GLY A 34 -7.93 3.50 -15.38
C GLY A 34 -6.75 2.80 -16.07
N GLY A 35 -5.64 2.57 -15.38
CA GLY A 35 -4.52 1.78 -15.90
C GLY A 35 -4.81 0.28 -15.91
N ALA A 36 -3.97 -0.48 -16.66
CA ALA A 36 -4.16 -1.89 -16.93
C ALA A 36 -4.35 -2.74 -15.68
N ASP A 37 -3.50 -2.56 -14.66
CA ASP A 37 -3.55 -3.35 -13.44
C ASP A 37 -4.91 -3.25 -12.74
N SER A 38 -5.42 -2.03 -12.61
CA SER A 38 -6.69 -1.77 -11.93
C SER A 38 -7.91 -2.24 -12.74
N LEU A 39 -7.89 -2.10 -14.07
CA LEU A 39 -8.93 -2.62 -14.95
C LEU A 39 -8.96 -4.16 -14.95
N ALA A 40 -7.78 -4.80 -15.05
CA ALA A 40 -7.66 -6.24 -14.97
C ALA A 40 -8.16 -6.79 -13.62
N LEU A 41 -7.92 -6.06 -12.50
CA LEU A 41 -8.42 -6.45 -11.18
C LEU A 41 -9.95 -6.40 -11.11
N VAL A 42 -10.57 -5.32 -11.62
CA VAL A 42 -12.04 -5.23 -11.69
C VAL A 42 -12.62 -6.37 -12.54
N ALA A 43 -12.04 -6.62 -13.72
CA ALA A 43 -12.48 -7.69 -14.61
C ALA A 43 -12.36 -9.07 -13.95
N ALA A 44 -11.21 -9.36 -13.33
CA ALA A 44 -10.95 -10.64 -12.67
C ALA A 44 -11.91 -10.90 -11.50
N ALA A 45 -12.11 -9.90 -10.63
CA ALA A 45 -13.03 -9.97 -9.51
C ALA A 45 -14.48 -10.22 -9.98
N ARG A 46 -14.94 -9.49 -11.01
CA ARG A 46 -16.29 -9.66 -11.57
C ARG A 46 -16.48 -11.03 -12.24
N ALA A 47 -15.46 -11.51 -12.96
CA ALA A 47 -15.52 -12.82 -13.61
C ALA A 47 -15.56 -13.99 -12.62
N GLU A 48 -15.07 -13.82 -11.40
CA GLU A 48 -15.16 -14.79 -10.31
C GLU A 48 -16.38 -14.57 -9.39
N GLY A 49 -17.30 -13.67 -9.79
CA GLY A 49 -18.57 -13.46 -9.07
C GLY A 49 -18.51 -12.48 -7.91
N GLN A 50 -17.35 -11.84 -7.65
CA GLN A 50 -17.22 -10.85 -6.59
C GLN A 50 -18.09 -9.62 -6.88
N ALA A 51 -18.88 -9.18 -5.91
CA ALA A 51 -19.55 -7.88 -5.99
C ALA A 51 -18.50 -6.75 -5.87
N VAL A 52 -18.46 -5.85 -6.87
CA VAL A 52 -17.42 -4.82 -6.98
C VAL A 52 -18.03 -3.42 -7.09
N HIS A 53 -17.54 -2.53 -6.25
CA HIS A 53 -17.68 -1.09 -6.39
C HIS A 53 -16.32 -0.50 -6.82
N ALA A 54 -16.16 -0.19 -8.09
CA ALA A 54 -14.99 0.49 -8.62
C ALA A 54 -15.05 1.99 -8.29
N VAL A 55 -14.06 2.50 -7.57
CA VAL A 55 -13.97 3.92 -7.20
C VAL A 55 -12.79 4.55 -7.91
N VAL A 56 -13.08 5.47 -8.81
CA VAL A 56 -12.07 6.29 -9.48
C VAL A 56 -11.86 7.56 -8.67
N VAL A 57 -10.63 7.79 -8.22
CA VAL A 57 -10.29 9.00 -7.48
C VAL A 57 -9.62 9.98 -8.43
N ASP A 58 -10.35 11.04 -8.78
CA ASP A 58 -9.84 12.14 -9.61
C ASP A 58 -9.16 13.18 -8.71
N HIS A 59 -7.85 13.28 -8.83
CA HIS A 59 -7.01 14.21 -8.07
C HIS A 59 -6.98 15.62 -8.64
N GLN A 60 -7.56 15.85 -9.83
CA GLN A 60 -7.60 17.14 -10.53
C GLN A 60 -6.21 17.75 -10.76
N LEU A 61 -5.17 16.92 -10.95
CA LEU A 61 -3.79 17.36 -11.10
C LEU A 61 -3.41 17.68 -12.56
N GLN A 62 -4.21 17.20 -13.52
CA GLN A 62 -3.95 17.36 -14.96
C GLN A 62 -5.21 17.80 -15.69
N PRO A 63 -5.09 18.65 -16.73
CA PRO A 63 -6.20 18.91 -17.65
C PRO A 63 -6.72 17.59 -18.25
N GLY A 64 -8.04 17.40 -18.28
CA GLY A 64 -8.68 16.20 -18.83
C GLY A 64 -8.69 14.98 -17.91
N SER A 65 -8.25 15.10 -16.65
CA SER A 65 -8.30 14.00 -15.66
C SER A 65 -9.72 13.49 -15.42
N ASP A 66 -10.71 14.36 -15.52
CA ASP A 66 -12.12 14.03 -15.40
C ASP A 66 -12.64 13.16 -16.58
N ASP A 67 -12.16 13.38 -17.82
CA ASP A 67 -12.48 12.51 -18.96
C ASP A 67 -11.89 11.12 -18.79
N VAL A 68 -10.65 11.03 -18.35
CA VAL A 68 -9.98 9.77 -18.02
C VAL A 68 -10.74 9.02 -16.94
N ALA A 69 -11.13 9.72 -15.88
CA ALA A 69 -11.89 9.14 -14.77
C ALA A 69 -13.27 8.62 -15.21
N ARG A 70 -13.97 9.38 -16.07
CA ARG A 70 -15.25 8.96 -16.66
C ARG A 70 -15.11 7.73 -17.55
N GLU A 71 -14.03 7.67 -18.37
CA GLU A 71 -13.76 6.51 -19.23
C GLU A 71 -13.48 5.26 -18.41
N ALA A 72 -12.62 5.35 -17.39
CA ALA A 72 -12.33 4.24 -16.49
C ALA A 72 -13.62 3.71 -15.82
N ALA A 73 -14.45 4.61 -15.31
CA ALA A 73 -15.74 4.23 -14.70
C ALA A 73 -16.69 3.59 -15.73
N ARG A 74 -16.71 4.04 -16.97
CA ARG A 74 -17.51 3.44 -18.05
C ARG A 74 -17.06 2.01 -18.36
N GLN A 75 -15.75 1.76 -18.45
CA GLN A 75 -15.21 0.42 -18.66
C GLN A 75 -15.57 -0.50 -17.50
N ALA A 76 -15.43 -0.05 -16.24
CA ALA A 76 -15.84 -0.84 -15.09
C ALA A 76 -17.32 -1.21 -15.12
N ARG A 77 -18.22 -0.30 -15.53
CA ARG A 77 -19.66 -0.61 -15.69
C ARG A 77 -19.91 -1.63 -16.78
N ARG A 78 -19.18 -1.59 -17.91
CA ARG A 78 -19.26 -2.64 -18.95
C ARG A 78 -18.85 -4.01 -18.41
N LEU A 79 -17.93 -4.06 -17.44
CA LEU A 79 -17.53 -5.28 -16.74
C LEU A 79 -18.53 -5.71 -15.64
N GLY A 80 -19.66 -5.04 -15.51
CA GLY A 80 -20.71 -5.36 -14.54
C GLY A 80 -20.39 -4.89 -13.12
N ALA A 81 -19.44 -4.01 -12.91
CA ALA A 81 -19.17 -3.39 -11.63
C ALA A 81 -20.01 -2.12 -11.44
N ARG A 82 -20.39 -1.83 -10.19
CA ARG A 82 -20.81 -0.46 -9.84
C ARG A 82 -19.59 0.44 -9.92
N ALA A 83 -19.71 1.67 -10.45
CA ALA A 83 -18.58 2.58 -10.57
C ALA A 83 -18.96 4.02 -10.23
N THR A 84 -18.12 4.66 -9.41
CA THR A 84 -18.23 6.08 -9.05
C THR A 84 -16.92 6.81 -9.30
N VAL A 85 -17.02 8.10 -9.62
CA VAL A 85 -15.87 9.02 -9.69
C VAL A 85 -15.96 9.93 -8.48
N THR A 86 -14.88 10.01 -7.71
CA THR A 86 -14.77 10.86 -6.52
C THR A 86 -13.66 11.88 -6.73
N GLN A 87 -14.00 13.14 -6.74
CA GLN A 87 -13.02 14.20 -6.81
C GLN A 87 -12.44 14.48 -5.43
N VAL A 88 -11.12 14.63 -5.36
CA VAL A 88 -10.40 14.94 -4.13
C VAL A 88 -9.46 16.12 -4.33
N ARG A 89 -9.32 16.94 -3.30
CA ARG A 89 -8.31 18.01 -3.28
C ARG A 89 -7.04 17.50 -2.62
N VAL A 90 -5.93 17.56 -3.36
CA VAL A 90 -4.62 17.20 -2.83
C VAL A 90 -4.03 18.40 -2.09
N ARG A 91 -3.58 18.20 -0.86
CA ARG A 91 -2.93 19.26 -0.08
C ARG A 91 -1.57 19.62 -0.69
N PRO A 92 -1.14 20.90 -0.60
CA PRO A 92 0.19 21.29 -1.04
C PRO A 92 1.28 20.60 -0.22
N GLY A 93 2.52 20.55 -0.77
CA GLY A 93 3.67 19.90 -0.17
C GLY A 93 4.10 18.65 -0.95
N ASN A 94 4.35 17.54 -0.29
CA ASN A 94 4.70 16.29 -0.98
C ASN A 94 3.47 15.74 -1.72
N LEU A 95 3.40 16.06 -3.02
CA LEU A 95 2.24 15.81 -3.86
C LEU A 95 1.90 14.31 -3.93
N GLU A 96 2.91 13.45 -4.12
CA GLU A 96 2.71 11.99 -4.20
C GLU A 96 2.14 11.42 -2.90
N ALA A 97 2.74 11.76 -1.76
CA ALA A 97 2.28 11.30 -0.45
C ALA A 97 0.87 11.82 -0.12
N ASN A 98 0.58 13.08 -0.44
CA ASN A 98 -0.72 13.70 -0.18
C ASN A 98 -1.80 13.13 -1.11
N ALA A 99 -1.51 12.91 -2.39
CA ALA A 99 -2.41 12.25 -3.33
C ALA A 99 -2.70 10.80 -2.89
N ARG A 100 -1.68 10.06 -2.46
CA ARG A 100 -1.85 8.72 -1.89
C ARG A 100 -2.77 8.74 -0.67
N THR A 101 -2.56 9.64 0.26
CA THR A 101 -3.40 9.78 1.48
C THR A 101 -4.84 10.09 1.12
N ALA A 102 -5.08 11.06 0.24
CA ALA A 102 -6.42 11.43 -0.23
C ALA A 102 -7.11 10.25 -0.93
N ARG A 103 -6.40 9.50 -1.78
CA ARG A 103 -6.91 8.29 -2.44
C ARG A 103 -7.40 7.26 -1.45
N TYR A 104 -6.57 6.88 -0.46
CA TYR A 104 -6.98 5.86 0.51
C TYR A 104 -8.10 6.34 1.42
N ALA A 105 -8.16 7.63 1.77
CA ALA A 105 -9.28 8.19 2.50
C ALA A 105 -10.59 8.07 1.71
N ALA A 106 -10.57 8.41 0.42
CA ALA A 106 -11.74 8.27 -0.47
C ALA A 106 -12.19 6.81 -0.60
N LEU A 107 -11.27 5.85 -0.75
CA LEU A 107 -11.62 4.43 -0.84
C LEU A 107 -12.22 3.90 0.46
N ARG A 108 -11.66 4.25 1.61
CA ARG A 108 -12.14 3.82 2.93
C ARG A 108 -13.48 4.43 3.34
N ALA A 109 -13.85 5.59 2.78
CA ALA A 109 -15.12 6.25 3.07
C ALA A 109 -16.36 5.39 2.73
N HIS A 110 -16.20 4.34 1.93
CA HIS A 110 -17.27 3.42 1.58
C HIS A 110 -17.52 2.31 2.62
N ASN A 111 -16.71 2.21 3.69
CA ASN A 111 -16.85 1.21 4.76
C ASN A 111 -16.90 -0.24 4.27
N GLN A 112 -16.26 -0.56 3.15
CA GLN A 112 -16.13 -1.88 2.55
C GLN A 112 -14.65 -2.29 2.51
N PRO A 113 -14.34 -3.60 2.40
CA PRO A 113 -12.97 -4.05 2.15
C PRO A 113 -12.40 -3.39 0.89
N VAL A 114 -11.18 -2.86 0.98
CA VAL A 114 -10.53 -2.14 -0.13
C VAL A 114 -9.53 -3.05 -0.82
N TRP A 115 -9.66 -3.22 -2.14
CA TRP A 115 -8.69 -3.92 -2.98
C TRP A 115 -7.94 -2.94 -3.86
N VAL A 116 -6.64 -3.20 -4.04
CA VAL A 116 -5.76 -2.41 -4.93
C VAL A 116 -4.90 -3.35 -5.78
N ALA A 117 -4.63 -2.92 -7.00
CA ALA A 117 -4.00 -3.73 -8.04
C ALA A 117 -2.47 -3.62 -8.04
N HIS A 118 -1.81 -3.68 -6.87
CA HIS A 118 -0.36 -3.73 -6.83
C HIS A 118 0.11 -5.09 -7.36
N THR A 119 1.07 -5.05 -8.28
CA THR A 119 1.62 -6.21 -8.98
C THR A 119 2.90 -6.74 -8.33
N ARG A 120 3.42 -7.83 -8.87
CA ARG A 120 4.72 -8.38 -8.50
C ARG A 120 5.87 -7.40 -8.82
N ASP A 121 5.73 -6.65 -9.91
CA ASP A 121 6.65 -5.58 -10.29
C ASP A 121 6.64 -4.46 -9.23
N ASP A 122 5.47 -4.08 -8.72
CA ASP A 122 5.37 -3.09 -7.62
C ASP A 122 6.00 -3.58 -6.31
N GLN A 123 6.01 -4.91 -6.05
CA GLN A 123 6.72 -5.49 -4.91
C GLN A 123 8.23 -5.27 -5.02
N ALA A 124 8.81 -5.56 -6.18
CA ALA A 124 10.24 -5.37 -6.45
C ALA A 124 10.63 -3.88 -6.35
N GLU A 125 9.86 -3.00 -6.99
CA GLU A 125 10.04 -1.55 -6.89
C GLU A 125 10.00 -1.07 -5.43
N THR A 126 9.00 -1.56 -4.66
CA THR A 126 8.81 -1.17 -3.25
C THR A 126 9.98 -1.63 -2.39
N LEU A 127 10.46 -2.86 -2.57
CA LEU A 127 11.63 -3.36 -1.83
C LEU A 127 12.85 -2.48 -2.04
N LEU A 128 13.16 -2.13 -3.29
CA LEU A 128 14.32 -1.29 -3.60
C LEU A 128 14.17 0.12 -3.03
N LEU A 129 13.00 0.75 -3.21
CA LEU A 129 12.74 2.08 -2.66
C LEU A 129 12.90 2.12 -1.14
N GLN A 130 12.42 1.08 -0.46
CA GLN A 130 12.52 1.00 1.00
C GLN A 130 13.95 0.66 1.44
N ALA A 131 14.68 -0.19 0.71
CA ALA A 131 16.07 -0.51 0.97
C ALA A 131 16.96 0.73 0.84
N LEU A 132 16.77 1.55 -0.19
CA LEU A 132 17.48 2.82 -0.37
C LEU A 132 17.22 3.82 0.79
N ARG A 133 16.10 3.69 1.49
CA ARG A 133 15.76 4.47 2.69
C ARG A 133 16.24 3.81 4.00
N GLY A 134 17.00 2.71 3.90
CA GLY A 134 17.50 1.95 5.05
C GLY A 134 16.45 1.17 5.83
N ASN A 135 15.29 0.91 5.24
CA ASN A 135 14.19 0.16 5.87
C ASN A 135 13.57 -0.83 4.87
N PRO A 136 14.31 -1.88 4.45
CA PRO A 136 13.81 -2.83 3.46
C PRO A 136 12.53 -3.52 3.94
N GLY A 137 11.59 -3.65 3.02
CA GLY A 137 10.30 -4.29 3.31
C GLY A 137 9.51 -4.57 2.05
N GLY A 138 8.47 -5.38 2.19
CA GLY A 138 7.51 -5.69 1.14
C GLY A 138 6.08 -5.36 1.55
N MET A 139 5.17 -5.42 0.59
CA MET A 139 3.74 -5.30 0.84
C MET A 139 3.18 -6.67 1.21
N ALA A 140 2.37 -6.73 2.26
CA ALA A 140 1.60 -7.93 2.57
C ALA A 140 0.33 -8.01 1.68
N PRO A 141 -0.15 -9.23 1.35
CA PRO A 141 -1.40 -9.43 0.61
C PRO A 141 -2.59 -8.75 1.29
N HIS A 142 -2.61 -8.74 2.61
CA HIS A 142 -3.60 -8.04 3.41
C HIS A 142 -2.91 -7.24 4.52
N GLN A 143 -3.12 -5.93 4.56
CA GLN A 143 -2.55 -5.05 5.57
C GLN A 143 -3.38 -3.76 5.69
N ASP A 144 -3.66 -3.32 6.92
CA ASP A 144 -4.37 -2.07 7.22
C ASP A 144 -5.73 -1.94 6.50
N GLY A 145 -6.48 -3.05 6.40
CA GLY A 145 -7.77 -3.10 5.72
C GLY A 145 -7.68 -3.02 4.18
N ILE A 146 -6.50 -3.16 3.62
CA ILE A 146 -6.24 -3.15 2.18
C ILE A 146 -5.79 -4.53 1.73
N THR A 147 -6.46 -5.06 0.71
CA THR A 147 -6.11 -6.33 0.06
C THR A 147 -5.44 -6.07 -1.29
N ARG A 148 -4.43 -6.87 -1.62
CA ARG A 148 -3.62 -6.77 -2.83
C ARG A 148 -3.58 -8.11 -3.57
N PRO A 149 -4.64 -8.46 -4.31
CA PRO A 149 -4.73 -9.78 -4.93
C PRO A 149 -3.66 -10.05 -6.00
N PHE A 150 -3.09 -9.01 -6.59
CA PHE A 150 -2.17 -9.11 -7.72
C PHE A 150 -0.68 -9.11 -7.36
N LEU A 151 -0.32 -9.25 -6.07
CA LEU A 151 1.10 -9.30 -5.70
C LEU A 151 1.87 -10.50 -6.31
N SER A 152 1.17 -11.51 -6.83
CA SER A 152 1.75 -12.63 -7.57
C SER A 152 1.67 -12.47 -9.09
N ILE A 153 1.04 -11.42 -9.60
CA ILE A 153 0.80 -11.18 -11.03
C ILE A 153 1.80 -10.17 -11.55
N ARG A 154 2.38 -10.44 -12.74
CA ARG A 154 3.27 -9.50 -13.41
C ARG A 154 2.46 -8.39 -14.10
N ARG A 155 3.03 -7.19 -14.18
CA ARG A 155 2.44 -6.07 -14.94
C ARG A 155 2.22 -6.43 -16.41
N ALA A 156 3.07 -7.24 -17.00
CA ALA A 156 2.88 -7.75 -18.36
C ALA A 156 1.59 -8.59 -18.49
N ASP A 157 1.24 -9.39 -17.48
CA ASP A 157 0.01 -10.19 -17.48
C ASP A 157 -1.23 -9.32 -17.43
N THR A 158 -1.22 -8.25 -16.65
CA THR A 158 -2.38 -7.33 -16.57
C THR A 158 -2.60 -6.57 -17.88
N LEU A 159 -1.53 -6.16 -18.54
CA LEU A 159 -1.58 -5.55 -19.88
C LEU A 159 -2.17 -6.52 -20.91
N GLN A 160 -1.66 -7.76 -20.96
CA GLN A 160 -2.17 -8.78 -21.87
C GLN A 160 -3.60 -9.18 -21.54
N ALA A 161 -3.96 -9.26 -20.26
CA ALA A 161 -5.35 -9.52 -19.83
C ALA A 161 -6.31 -8.42 -20.32
N CYS A 162 -5.89 -7.15 -20.28
CA CYS A 162 -6.69 -6.07 -20.86
C CYS A 162 -6.85 -6.22 -22.38
N ALA A 163 -5.79 -6.60 -23.10
CA ALA A 163 -5.86 -6.88 -24.53
C ALA A 163 -6.79 -8.07 -24.85
N GLU A 164 -6.71 -9.16 -24.08
CA GLU A 164 -7.60 -10.33 -24.21
C GLU A 164 -9.09 -9.99 -23.99
N LEU A 165 -9.37 -8.90 -23.26
CA LEU A 165 -10.72 -8.43 -22.90
C LEU A 165 -11.20 -7.24 -23.73
N ASP A 166 -10.43 -6.77 -24.70
CA ASP A 166 -10.70 -5.55 -25.47
C ASP A 166 -10.95 -4.32 -24.57
N LEU A 167 -10.13 -4.22 -23.48
CA LEU A 167 -10.12 -3.06 -22.61
C LEU A 167 -9.04 -2.07 -23.06
N HIS A 168 -9.32 -0.79 -22.85
CA HIS A 168 -8.44 0.31 -23.28
C HIS A 168 -7.89 1.04 -22.03
N PRO A 169 -6.80 0.53 -21.43
CA PRO A 169 -6.19 1.18 -20.29
C PRO A 169 -5.62 2.54 -20.67
N TRP A 170 -5.80 3.50 -19.77
CA TRP A 170 -5.16 4.79 -19.90
C TRP A 170 -3.68 4.70 -19.52
N HIS A 171 -2.83 5.31 -20.33
CA HIS A 171 -1.41 5.45 -20.08
C HIS A 171 -1.17 6.83 -19.46
N ASP A 172 -0.83 6.86 -18.17
CA ASP A 172 -0.52 8.09 -17.45
C ASP A 172 0.88 8.57 -17.83
N PRO A 173 1.03 9.77 -18.44
CA PRO A 173 2.34 10.32 -18.77
C PRO A 173 3.29 10.45 -17.58
N HIS A 174 2.77 10.66 -16.37
CA HIS A 174 3.59 10.69 -15.15
C HIS A 174 4.27 9.36 -14.80
N ASN A 175 3.81 8.24 -15.38
CA ASN A 175 4.48 6.95 -15.21
C ASN A 175 5.82 6.85 -15.95
N GLU A 176 6.14 7.82 -16.80
CA GLU A 176 7.39 7.91 -17.56
C GLU A 176 8.28 9.07 -17.09
N ASP A 177 7.82 9.89 -16.16
CA ASP A 177 8.54 11.04 -15.65
C ASP A 177 9.70 10.61 -14.70
N PRO A 178 10.97 10.81 -15.08
CA PRO A 178 12.14 10.36 -14.32
C PRO A 178 12.32 11.08 -12.98
N ASP A 179 11.65 12.21 -12.75
CA ASP A 179 11.71 12.92 -11.47
C ASP A 179 11.02 12.14 -10.34
N PHE A 180 10.16 11.19 -10.68
CA PHE A 180 9.57 10.29 -9.69
C PHE A 180 10.51 9.13 -9.35
N GLN A 181 10.88 9.00 -8.07
CA GLN A 181 11.77 7.93 -7.58
C GLN A 181 11.32 6.53 -8.01
N ARG A 182 10.02 6.30 -8.14
CA ARG A 182 9.48 5.01 -8.56
C ARG A 182 9.76 4.72 -10.02
N VAL A 183 9.69 5.73 -10.89
CA VAL A 183 10.05 5.60 -12.31
C VAL A 183 11.56 5.32 -12.45
N ALA A 184 12.40 6.07 -11.72
CA ALA A 184 13.85 5.84 -11.71
C ALA A 184 14.21 4.41 -11.28
N VAL A 185 13.56 3.87 -10.23
CA VAL A 185 13.77 2.47 -9.80
C VAL A 185 13.30 1.46 -10.86
N ARG A 186 12.17 1.70 -11.52
CA ARG A 186 11.68 0.85 -12.61
C ARG A 186 12.68 0.80 -13.76
N THR A 187 13.13 1.96 -14.23
CA THR A 187 14.14 2.06 -15.29
C THR A 187 15.45 1.35 -14.90
N ALA A 188 15.89 1.50 -13.65
CA ALA A 188 17.07 0.78 -13.16
C ALA A 188 16.86 -0.75 -13.15
N LEU A 189 15.69 -1.24 -12.79
CA LEU A 189 15.35 -2.66 -12.85
C LEU A 189 15.38 -3.21 -14.27
N GLU A 190 14.90 -2.44 -15.26
CA GLU A 190 14.91 -2.83 -16.67
C GLU A 190 16.34 -2.95 -17.26
N GLN A 191 17.31 -2.23 -16.67
CA GLN A 191 18.71 -2.28 -17.07
C GLN A 191 19.48 -3.47 -16.47
N ILE A 192 18.93 -4.14 -15.46
CA ILE A 192 19.56 -5.32 -14.86
C ILE A 192 19.37 -6.52 -15.79
N HIS A 193 20.46 -7.21 -16.11
CA HIS A 193 20.42 -8.37 -16.98
C HIS A 193 19.62 -9.53 -16.33
N GLY A 194 18.75 -10.14 -17.08
CA GLY A 194 17.84 -11.19 -16.58
C GLY A 194 16.49 -10.63 -16.11
N ASP A 195 15.80 -11.37 -15.27
CA ASP A 195 14.55 -10.94 -14.63
C ASP A 195 14.77 -10.65 -13.14
N PRO A 196 15.10 -9.41 -12.74
CA PRO A 196 15.34 -9.06 -11.35
C PRO A 196 14.05 -8.98 -10.53
N VAL A 197 12.89 -8.85 -11.17
CA VAL A 197 11.59 -8.68 -10.49
C VAL A 197 11.27 -9.90 -9.64
N GLU A 198 11.45 -11.09 -10.19
CA GLU A 198 11.08 -12.33 -9.49
C GLU A 198 11.84 -12.53 -8.17
N PRO A 199 13.19 -12.52 -8.12
CA PRO A 199 13.93 -12.71 -6.87
C PRO A 199 13.73 -11.54 -5.88
N LEU A 200 13.55 -10.30 -6.35
CA LEU A 200 13.27 -9.16 -5.49
C LEU A 200 11.89 -9.26 -4.86
N ALA A 201 10.86 -9.62 -5.63
CA ALA A 201 9.52 -9.80 -5.10
C ALA A 201 9.46 -10.94 -4.08
N GLN A 202 10.12 -12.09 -4.33
CA GLN A 202 10.24 -13.17 -3.36
C GLN A 202 10.95 -12.75 -2.08
N THR A 203 11.97 -11.89 -2.19
CA THR A 203 12.66 -11.32 -1.02
C THR A 203 11.73 -10.41 -0.23
N ALA A 204 10.97 -9.55 -0.92
CA ALA A 204 9.98 -8.68 -0.31
C ALA A 204 8.89 -9.47 0.44
N GLU A 205 8.39 -10.56 -0.15
CA GLU A 205 7.41 -11.46 0.47
C GLU A 205 7.94 -12.08 1.77
N ARG A 206 9.17 -12.59 1.75
CA ARG A 206 9.82 -13.15 2.96
C ARG A 206 9.96 -12.10 4.05
N ILE A 207 10.48 -10.92 3.72
CA ILE A 207 10.61 -9.82 4.69
C ILE A 207 9.24 -9.41 5.24
N ALA A 208 8.19 -9.38 4.42
CA ALA A 208 6.84 -9.05 4.87
C ALA A 208 6.30 -10.11 5.84
N ALA A 209 6.51 -11.40 5.56
CA ALA A 209 6.10 -12.51 6.42
C ALA A 209 6.85 -12.47 7.77
N ASP A 210 8.18 -12.29 7.74
CA ASP A 210 9.00 -12.18 8.95
C ASP A 210 8.57 -10.96 9.80
N ASN A 211 8.29 -9.84 9.17
CA ASN A 211 7.80 -8.64 9.86
C ASN A 211 6.42 -8.86 10.49
N ALA A 212 5.51 -9.57 9.83
CA ALA A 212 4.20 -9.91 10.38
C ALA A 212 4.34 -10.78 11.63
N LEU A 213 5.14 -11.85 11.55
CA LEU A 213 5.42 -12.74 12.69
C LEU A 213 6.05 -11.98 13.86
N LEU A 214 7.07 -11.16 13.60
CA LEU A 214 7.72 -10.37 14.64
C LEU A 214 6.77 -9.33 15.27
N THR A 215 5.80 -8.82 14.54
CA THR A 215 4.79 -7.90 15.07
C THR A 215 3.80 -8.65 15.97
N GLU A 216 3.39 -9.86 15.59
CA GLU A 216 2.57 -10.73 16.42
C GLU A 216 3.29 -11.10 17.72
N LEU A 217 4.55 -11.54 17.62
CA LEU A 217 5.38 -11.90 18.78
C LEU A 217 5.69 -10.72 19.70
N ALA A 218 5.71 -9.50 19.19
CA ALA A 218 5.91 -8.31 20.00
C ALA A 218 4.78 -8.11 21.04
N GLY A 219 3.58 -8.54 20.70
CA GLY A 219 2.40 -8.35 21.56
C GLY A 219 1.90 -6.90 21.59
N PRO A 220 0.97 -6.58 22.51
CA PRO A 220 0.34 -5.26 22.57
C PRO A 220 1.34 -4.17 22.97
N PRO A 221 1.08 -2.91 22.56
CA PRO A 221 1.90 -1.78 22.99
C PRO A 221 1.87 -1.59 24.53
N THR A 222 2.96 -1.06 25.07
CA THR A 222 3.11 -0.72 26.49
C THR A 222 3.92 0.54 26.65
N ASP A 223 3.69 1.25 27.72
CA ASP A 223 4.49 2.40 28.17
C ASP A 223 5.49 2.04 29.28
N ASP A 224 5.47 0.80 29.77
CA ASP A 224 6.35 0.34 30.86
C ASP A 224 7.77 0.11 30.31
N CYS A 225 8.71 0.96 30.77
CA CYS A 225 10.10 0.89 30.31
C CYS A 225 10.81 -0.40 30.77
N ALA A 226 10.44 -0.98 31.93
CA ALA A 226 11.05 -2.22 32.41
C ALA A 226 10.58 -3.40 31.55
N GLU A 227 9.29 -3.46 31.22
CA GLU A 227 8.73 -4.46 30.33
C GLU A 227 9.35 -4.37 28.93
N LEU A 228 9.48 -3.15 28.40
CA LEU A 228 10.14 -2.90 27.12
C LEU A 228 11.61 -3.31 27.14
N ALA A 229 12.36 -2.97 28.20
CA ALA A 229 13.78 -3.30 28.34
C ALA A 229 14.03 -4.81 28.38
N ALA A 230 13.12 -5.59 28.96
CA ALA A 230 13.23 -7.04 29.05
C ALA A 230 13.07 -7.76 27.72
N GLN A 231 12.52 -7.11 26.70
CA GLN A 231 12.29 -7.74 25.40
C GLN A 231 13.50 -7.64 24.47
N PRO A 232 13.66 -8.60 23.52
CA PRO A 232 14.61 -8.48 22.41
C PRO A 232 14.38 -7.18 21.61
N GLY A 233 15.46 -6.52 21.19
CA GLY A 233 15.40 -5.23 20.48
C GLY A 233 14.41 -5.16 19.32
N PRO A 234 14.33 -6.18 18.41
CA PRO A 234 13.35 -6.15 17.31
C PRO A 234 11.89 -6.12 17.78
N LEU A 235 11.54 -6.77 18.88
CA LEU A 235 10.17 -6.79 19.44
C LEU A 235 9.88 -5.50 20.20
N ARG A 236 10.83 -5.05 21.01
CA ARG A 236 10.75 -3.78 21.75
C ARG A 236 10.47 -2.60 20.82
N ARG A 237 11.23 -2.47 19.73
CA ARG A 237 11.04 -1.39 18.74
C ARG A 237 9.67 -1.41 18.10
N ARG A 238 9.09 -2.60 17.86
CA ARG A 238 7.72 -2.74 17.33
C ARG A 238 6.68 -2.27 18.34
N ARG A 239 6.84 -2.61 19.61
CA ARG A 239 5.93 -2.16 20.68
C ARG A 239 5.99 -0.64 20.87
N ILE A 240 7.19 -0.05 20.83
CA ILE A 240 7.37 1.41 20.87
C ILE A 240 6.69 2.07 19.68
N ALA A 241 6.87 1.51 18.47
CA ALA A 241 6.21 2.02 17.28
C ALA A 241 4.68 1.93 17.38
N ALA A 242 4.16 0.80 17.85
CA ALA A 242 2.72 0.60 18.07
C ALA A 242 2.17 1.58 19.11
N TRP A 243 2.90 1.80 20.22
CA TRP A 243 2.53 2.76 21.26
C TRP A 243 2.42 4.21 20.73
N LEU A 244 3.31 4.60 19.79
CA LEU A 244 3.25 5.90 19.13
C LEU A 244 2.06 5.99 18.15
N ILE A 245 1.83 4.93 17.35
CA ILE A 245 0.74 4.87 16.35
C ILE A 245 -0.64 4.98 17.01
N GLU A 246 -0.86 4.32 18.16
CA GLU A 246 -2.11 4.43 18.93
C GLU A 246 -2.42 5.86 19.39
N ARG A 247 -1.42 6.73 19.36
CA ARG A 247 -1.51 8.14 19.75
C ARG A 247 -1.44 9.09 18.55
N ASP A 248 -1.74 8.57 17.36
CA ASP A 248 -1.69 9.28 16.08
C ASP A 248 -0.31 9.88 15.74
N ILE A 249 0.76 9.36 16.33
CA ILE A 249 2.13 9.80 16.09
C ILE A 249 2.77 8.87 15.07
N ARG A 250 3.28 9.45 13.98
CA ARG A 250 4.05 8.68 12.98
C ARG A 250 5.46 8.41 13.50
N PRO A 251 5.82 7.15 13.82
CA PRO A 251 7.14 6.83 14.33
C PRO A 251 8.22 7.03 13.23
N THR A 252 9.36 7.56 13.64
CA THR A 252 10.57 7.60 12.82
C THR A 252 11.63 6.66 13.42
N ARG A 253 12.60 6.23 12.61
CA ARG A 253 13.71 5.41 13.10
C ARG A 253 14.45 6.10 14.25
N ALA A 254 14.67 7.42 14.12
CA ALA A 254 15.35 8.21 15.14
C ALA A 254 14.55 8.28 16.45
N SER A 255 13.24 8.58 16.36
CA SER A 255 12.39 8.64 17.57
C SER A 255 12.29 7.29 18.26
N ILE A 256 12.14 6.19 17.51
CA ILE A 256 12.12 4.83 18.10
C ILE A 256 13.44 4.52 18.80
N SER A 257 14.60 4.82 18.19
CA SER A 257 15.91 4.58 18.79
C SER A 257 16.11 5.37 20.08
N MET A 258 15.80 6.67 20.07
CA MET A 258 15.92 7.51 21.26
C MET A 258 14.98 7.08 22.39
N ILE A 259 13.76 6.65 22.07
CA ILE A 259 12.82 6.11 23.06
C ILE A 259 13.29 4.73 23.58
N GLU A 260 13.87 3.90 22.71
CA GLU A 260 14.50 2.63 23.11
C GLU A 260 15.62 2.86 24.14
N ASP A 261 16.47 3.86 23.93
CA ASP A 261 17.55 4.24 24.87
C ASP A 261 17.00 4.73 26.21
N MET A 262 15.86 5.43 26.23
CA MET A 262 15.18 5.79 27.48
C MET A 262 14.75 4.56 28.29
N CYS A 263 14.44 3.44 27.62
CA CYS A 263 14.01 2.22 28.29
C CYS A 263 15.20 1.37 28.74
N THR A 264 16.28 1.30 27.97
CA THR A 264 17.39 0.34 28.13
C THR A 264 18.62 0.92 28.80
N THR A 265 18.91 2.19 28.60
CA THR A 265 20.13 2.86 29.05
C THR A 265 19.82 4.20 29.72
N TRP A 266 18.81 4.20 30.61
CA TRP A 266 18.36 5.41 31.28
C TRP A 266 19.42 6.05 32.18
N HIS A 267 19.73 7.31 31.93
CA HIS A 267 20.64 8.13 32.71
C HIS A 267 20.14 9.59 32.89
N GLY A 268 18.81 9.80 32.74
CA GLY A 268 18.22 11.13 32.86
C GLY A 268 18.13 11.88 31.54
N GLN A 269 18.05 11.17 30.41
CA GLN A 269 17.88 11.78 29.08
C GLN A 269 16.67 12.70 29.04
N GLY A 270 16.84 13.82 28.29
CA GLY A 270 15.76 14.75 28.01
C GLY A 270 14.63 14.15 27.16
N ALA A 271 13.62 14.96 26.90
CA ALA A 271 12.49 14.58 26.06
C ALA A 271 12.90 14.27 24.61
N VAL A 272 12.21 13.33 23.99
CA VAL A 272 12.35 12.97 22.58
C VAL A 272 11.21 13.58 21.80
N ARG A 273 11.52 14.49 20.87
CA ARG A 273 10.53 15.08 19.96
C ARG A 273 10.03 14.04 18.97
N VAL A 274 8.70 13.94 18.84
CA VAL A 274 8.06 12.94 17.98
C VAL A 274 7.20 13.54 16.85
N GLY A 275 7.26 14.86 16.70
CA GLY A 275 6.48 15.60 15.72
C GLY A 275 5.12 16.07 16.26
N GLY A 276 4.46 16.95 15.50
CA GLY A 276 3.16 17.49 15.91
C GLY A 276 3.18 18.38 17.16
N GLY A 277 4.37 18.91 17.56
CA GLY A 277 4.50 19.65 18.82
C GLY A 277 4.43 18.76 20.05
N LEU A 278 4.72 17.46 19.89
CA LEU A 278 4.69 16.47 20.97
C LEU A 278 6.09 15.93 21.27
N GLU A 279 6.31 15.59 22.53
CA GLU A 279 7.52 14.94 23.00
C GLU A 279 7.21 13.76 23.91
N VAL A 280 8.10 12.76 23.93
CA VAL A 280 8.06 11.60 24.83
C VAL A 280 9.09 11.80 25.93
N ARG A 281 8.67 11.60 27.17
CA ARG A 281 9.52 11.63 28.38
C ARG A 281 9.39 10.31 29.12
N ARG A 282 10.41 9.95 29.89
CA ARG A 282 10.30 8.90 30.90
C ARG A 282 9.97 9.52 32.26
N VAL A 283 8.81 9.14 32.80
CA VAL A 283 8.33 9.61 34.10
C VAL A 283 7.95 8.39 34.96
N GLY A 284 8.55 8.24 36.10
CA GLY A 284 8.25 7.12 37.02
C GLY A 284 8.42 5.73 36.39
N GLY A 285 9.38 5.56 35.44
CA GLY A 285 9.62 4.28 34.79
C GLY A 285 8.68 4.03 33.55
N ARG A 286 7.83 4.98 33.20
CA ARG A 286 6.90 4.88 32.11
C ARG A 286 7.15 5.94 31.03
N LEU A 287 6.78 5.62 29.78
CA LEU A 287 6.75 6.58 28.67
C LEU A 287 5.50 7.46 28.80
N ALA A 288 5.68 8.76 28.75
CA ALA A 288 4.60 9.75 28.82
C ALA A 288 4.73 10.74 27.66
N LEU A 289 3.59 11.11 27.08
CA LEU A 289 3.50 12.19 26.09
C LEU A 289 3.25 13.53 26.78
N SER A 290 3.94 14.55 26.32
CA SER A 290 3.69 15.95 26.70
C SER A 290 3.74 16.86 25.48
N VAL A 291 3.12 18.02 25.59
CA VAL A 291 3.26 19.09 24.58
C VAL A 291 4.68 19.67 24.69
N GLU A 292 5.30 19.96 23.57
CA GLU A 292 6.61 20.61 23.52
C GLU A 292 6.55 21.95 24.26
N ALA A 293 7.48 22.20 25.17
CA ALA A 293 7.51 23.40 26.01
C ALA A 293 8.08 24.61 25.26
#